data_ccb078c18853c5c963934da11a960be8
#
_entry.id   ccb078c18853c5c963934da11a960be8
#
_cell.length_a   1.000
_cell.length_b   1.000
_cell.length_c   1.000
_cell.angle_alpha   90.00
_cell.angle_beta   90.00
_cell.angle_gamma   90.00
#
_symmetry.space_group_name_H-M   'P 1'
#
loop_
_entity.id
_entity.type
_entity.pdbx_description
1 polymer ?
#
loop_
_entity_poly.entity_id
_entity_poly.type
_entity_poly.pdbx_seq_one_letter_code
_entity_poly.pdbx_strand_id
1 'polypeptide(L)'
;NSKYYWKNESILYIMMVESKKSAKKGVFMEKLSIEKEIMGNSYPGRGIIIGKSADGSKAVTAYFIMGRSVNSRNRIFVKDGEGIRTQAFDAAKLTDPSLVIYAPVRVLGNKTIVTNGDQTDTIYEGMDRQMTFEQSLRSREFEPDGPNYTPRISGIMHIENGAYNYAMSILKSNNGNPDACCRYTFAYENPRSGEGH
;
A
#
# COMPACT_ATOMS: atom_id res chain seq x y z
N ASN A 1 -14.37 -9.89 -3.36
CA ASN A 1 -13.62 -11.12 -3.63
C ASN A 1 -12.14 -10.78 -3.67
N SER A 2 -11.40 -11.24 -2.67
CA SER A 2 -9.94 -11.13 -2.62
C SER A 2 -9.33 -12.31 -3.37
N LYS A 3 -8.42 -12.05 -4.30
CA LYS A 3 -7.67 -13.10 -5.02
C LYS A 3 -6.23 -13.12 -4.54
N TYR A 4 -5.72 -14.31 -4.22
CA TYR A 4 -4.35 -14.57 -3.79
C TYR A 4 -3.61 -15.33 -4.90
N TYR A 5 -2.37 -14.95 -5.20
CA TYR A 5 -1.51 -15.66 -6.15
C TYR A 5 -0.24 -16.15 -5.45
N TRP A 6 0.14 -17.41 -5.69
CA TRP A 6 1.34 -18.06 -5.15
C TRP A 6 2.38 -18.26 -6.23
N LYS A 7 3.65 -18.05 -5.94
CA LYS A 7 4.77 -18.54 -6.74
C LYS A 7 5.90 -19.01 -5.83
N ASN A 8 6.51 -20.15 -6.17
CA ASN A 8 7.56 -20.83 -5.42
C ASN A 8 8.82 -19.98 -5.22
N GLU A 9 9.44 -20.10 -4.03
CA GLU A 9 10.73 -19.61 -3.55
C GLU A 9 10.87 -18.11 -3.20
N SER A 10 9.97 -17.25 -3.64
CA SER A 10 9.87 -15.88 -3.17
C SER A 10 8.41 -15.55 -2.97
N ILE A 11 7.97 -15.42 -1.73
CA ILE A 11 6.55 -15.19 -1.43
C ILE A 11 6.21 -13.74 -1.82
N LEU A 12 5.57 -13.58 -2.97
CA LEU A 12 4.96 -12.32 -3.40
C LEU A 12 3.47 -12.38 -3.06
N TYR A 13 3.03 -11.54 -2.13
CA TYR A 13 1.61 -11.39 -1.83
C TYR A 13 1.05 -10.20 -2.58
N ILE A 14 0.14 -10.43 -3.50
CA ILE A 14 -0.66 -9.39 -4.15
C ILE A 14 -2.08 -9.50 -3.62
N MET A 15 -2.56 -8.44 -3.04
CA MET A 15 -3.92 -8.31 -2.59
C MET A 15 -4.62 -7.21 -3.36
N MET A 16 -5.82 -7.50 -3.86
CA MET A 16 -6.67 -6.54 -4.56
C MET A 16 -7.98 -6.35 -3.81
N VAL A 17 -8.31 -5.13 -3.47
CA VAL A 17 -9.63 -4.75 -2.91
C VAL A 17 -10.42 -4.03 -3.99
N GLU A 18 -11.59 -4.55 -4.32
CA GLU A 18 -12.40 -4.06 -5.43
C GLU A 18 -13.71 -3.41 -4.96
N SER A 19 -14.06 -2.23 -5.49
CA SER A 19 -15.37 -1.61 -5.37
C SER A 19 -15.94 -1.25 -6.75
N LYS A 20 -17.26 -1.37 -6.96
CA LYS A 20 -17.85 -1.35 -8.31
C LYS A 20 -18.39 0.01 -8.74
N LYS A 21 -18.10 0.51 -9.95
CA LYS A 21 -19.00 1.17 -10.95
C LYS A 21 -18.33 1.61 -12.28
N SER A 22 -19.14 1.93 -13.27
CA SER A 22 -19.18 1.95 -14.74
C SER A 22 -18.28 2.95 -15.52
N ALA A 23 -17.98 2.65 -16.79
CA ALA A 23 -16.95 3.16 -17.70
C ALA A 23 -17.33 4.28 -18.70
N LYS A 24 -16.30 5.01 -19.23
CA LYS A 24 -16.20 5.58 -20.61
C LYS A 24 -14.74 5.80 -21.06
N LYS A 25 -14.51 5.80 -22.40
CA LYS A 25 -13.20 5.73 -23.10
C LYS A 25 -12.43 7.06 -23.23
N GLY A 26 -11.09 7.02 -23.30
CA GLY A 26 -10.23 7.94 -24.04
C GLY A 26 -8.79 8.13 -23.55
N VAL A 27 -7.85 8.15 -24.50
CA VAL A 27 -6.45 8.61 -24.56
C VAL A 27 -5.37 7.68 -24.01
N PHE A 28 -4.38 7.40 -24.89
CA PHE A 28 -3.22 6.53 -24.66
C PHE A 28 -2.21 7.14 -23.69
N MET A 29 -1.94 6.42 -22.61
CA MET A 29 -0.70 6.48 -21.84
C MET A 29 0.07 5.17 -22.05
N GLU A 30 1.40 5.23 -22.02
CA GLU A 30 2.22 4.03 -22.03
C GLU A 30 1.90 3.22 -20.77
N LYS A 31 1.35 2.01 -21.00
CA LYS A 31 0.98 1.12 -19.89
C LYS A 31 2.17 0.27 -19.50
N LEU A 32 2.72 0.49 -18.32
CA LEU A 32 3.63 -0.47 -17.72
C LEU A 32 2.89 -1.79 -17.47
N SER A 33 3.50 -2.90 -17.82
CA SER A 33 3.01 -4.21 -17.45
C SER A 33 3.47 -4.54 -16.04
N ILE A 34 2.58 -4.38 -15.05
CA ILE A 34 2.85 -4.69 -13.64
C ILE A 34 3.42 -6.11 -13.51
N GLU A 35 2.91 -7.06 -14.28
CA GLU A 35 3.41 -8.43 -14.28
C GLU A 35 4.89 -8.48 -14.70
N LYS A 36 5.26 -7.82 -15.81
CA LYS A 36 6.66 -7.78 -16.29
C LYS A 36 7.57 -7.07 -15.29
N GLU A 37 7.15 -5.92 -14.76
CA GLU A 37 7.92 -5.13 -13.79
C GLU A 37 8.18 -5.89 -12.49
N ILE A 38 7.17 -6.58 -11.96
CA ILE A 38 7.32 -7.34 -10.71
C ILE A 38 8.04 -8.65 -10.95
N MET A 39 7.71 -9.42 -12.00
CA MET A 39 8.32 -10.73 -12.26
C MET A 39 9.73 -10.62 -12.83
N GLY A 40 10.05 -9.55 -13.54
CA GLY A 40 11.38 -9.25 -14.06
C GLY A 40 12.36 -8.74 -13.01
N ASN A 41 11.88 -8.35 -11.83
CA ASN A 41 12.69 -7.82 -10.74
C ASN A 41 12.98 -8.91 -9.70
N SER A 42 14.25 -9.23 -9.47
CA SER A 42 14.68 -10.22 -8.47
C SER A 42 14.34 -9.83 -7.03
N TYR A 43 14.17 -8.51 -6.78
CA TYR A 43 13.74 -7.97 -5.49
C TYR A 43 12.80 -6.77 -5.68
N PRO A 44 11.49 -6.99 -5.93
CA PRO A 44 10.53 -5.89 -6.10
C PRO A 44 10.24 -5.12 -4.80
N GLY A 45 10.68 -5.61 -3.65
CA GLY A 45 10.52 -4.93 -2.37
C GLY A 45 9.07 -4.83 -1.92
N ARG A 46 8.62 -3.61 -1.62
CA ARG A 46 7.24 -3.31 -1.23
C ARG A 46 6.66 -2.24 -2.15
N GLY A 47 5.41 -2.41 -2.57
CA GLY A 47 4.75 -1.43 -3.42
C GLY A 47 3.26 -1.37 -3.18
N ILE A 48 2.70 -0.20 -3.46
CA ILE A 48 1.26 0.08 -3.45
C ILE A 48 0.87 0.46 -4.87
N ILE A 49 -0.25 -0.04 -5.32
CA ILE A 49 -0.87 0.37 -6.57
C ILE A 49 -2.29 0.81 -6.25
N ILE A 50 -2.68 2.00 -6.69
CA ILE A 50 -4.05 2.50 -6.57
C ILE A 50 -4.51 2.95 -7.95
N GLY A 51 -5.72 2.57 -8.34
CA GLY A 51 -6.25 2.90 -9.66
C GLY A 51 -7.70 2.48 -9.84
N LYS A 52 -8.13 2.53 -11.09
CA LYS A 52 -9.48 2.18 -11.52
C LYS A 52 -9.43 1.04 -12.52
N SER A 53 -10.32 0.06 -12.37
CA SER A 53 -10.42 -1.07 -13.31
C SER A 53 -10.65 -0.60 -14.75
N ALA A 54 -10.26 -1.45 -15.71
CA ALA A 54 -10.37 -1.12 -17.14
C ALA A 54 -11.81 -0.85 -17.60
N ASP A 55 -12.80 -1.53 -16.99
CA ASP A 55 -14.23 -1.31 -17.22
C ASP A 55 -14.77 -0.10 -16.42
N GLY A 56 -13.93 0.52 -15.55
CA GLY A 56 -14.30 1.63 -14.69
C GLY A 56 -15.24 1.26 -13.55
N SER A 57 -15.56 -0.01 -13.37
CA SER A 57 -16.56 -0.47 -12.41
C SER A 57 -16.03 -0.56 -10.97
N LYS A 58 -14.68 -0.53 -10.77
CA LYS A 58 -14.05 -0.78 -9.49
C LYS A 58 -12.94 0.24 -9.20
N ALA A 59 -12.90 0.75 -7.98
CA ALA A 59 -11.68 1.30 -7.40
C ALA A 59 -10.82 0.11 -6.93
N VAL A 60 -9.52 0.16 -7.19
CA VAL A 60 -8.60 -0.94 -6.95
C VAL A 60 -7.42 -0.44 -6.14
N THR A 61 -7.08 -1.14 -5.08
CA THR A 61 -5.76 -1.03 -4.48
C THR A 61 -5.11 -2.39 -4.40
N ALA A 62 -3.79 -2.43 -4.60
CA ALA A 62 -2.96 -3.60 -4.40
C ALA A 62 -1.76 -3.23 -3.54
N TYR A 63 -1.40 -4.14 -2.67
CA TYR A 63 -0.16 -4.08 -1.90
C TYR A 63 0.61 -5.37 -2.12
N PHE A 64 1.89 -5.26 -2.45
CA PHE A 64 2.78 -6.40 -2.55
C PHE A 64 4.00 -6.21 -1.64
N ILE A 65 4.55 -7.32 -1.18
CA ILE A 65 5.71 -7.32 -0.30
C ILE A 65 6.62 -8.51 -0.56
N MET A 66 7.91 -8.25 -0.61
CA MET A 66 8.99 -9.21 -0.57
C MET A 66 9.99 -8.83 0.51
N GLY A 67 10.16 -9.67 1.52
CA GLY A 67 11.11 -9.43 2.61
C GLY A 67 12.55 -9.75 2.21
N ARG A 68 13.54 -9.01 2.74
CA ARG A 68 14.97 -9.29 2.56
C ARG A 68 15.48 -10.37 3.50
N SER A 69 15.16 -10.26 4.78
CA SER A 69 15.61 -11.19 5.82
C SER A 69 14.66 -12.38 5.99
N VAL A 70 15.14 -13.44 6.64
CA VAL A 70 14.32 -14.60 7.02
C VAL A 70 13.13 -14.15 7.87
N ASN A 71 13.36 -13.28 8.86
CA ASN A 71 12.28 -12.72 9.70
C ASN A 71 11.25 -11.96 8.86
N SER A 72 11.68 -11.08 7.95
CA SER A 72 10.76 -10.29 7.13
C SER A 72 10.02 -11.12 6.06
N ARG A 73 10.50 -12.31 5.70
CA ARG A 73 9.82 -13.26 4.80
C ARG A 73 8.81 -14.15 5.53
N ASN A 74 8.94 -14.25 6.86
CA ASN A 74 8.11 -15.11 7.70
C ASN A 74 6.75 -14.45 8.00
N ARG A 75 5.97 -14.11 6.95
CA ARG A 75 4.65 -13.50 7.12
C ARG A 75 3.68 -13.90 6.02
N ILE A 76 2.41 -13.85 6.37
CA ILE A 76 1.26 -14.00 5.46
C ILE A 76 0.30 -12.85 5.67
N PHE A 77 -0.60 -12.63 4.71
CA PHE A 77 -1.74 -11.75 4.88
C PHE A 77 -2.94 -12.53 5.40
N VAL A 78 -3.60 -11.97 6.41
CA VAL A 78 -4.85 -12.47 6.94
C VAL A 78 -5.90 -11.38 6.97
N LYS A 79 -7.16 -11.78 6.79
CA LYS A 79 -8.28 -10.84 6.88
C LYS A 79 -8.40 -10.31 8.32
N ASP A 80 -8.67 -9.03 8.48
CA ASP A 80 -8.88 -8.36 9.76
C ASP A 80 -10.04 -7.36 9.63
N GLY A 81 -11.24 -7.80 9.99
CA GLY A 81 -12.47 -7.06 9.72
C GLY A 81 -12.69 -6.82 8.22
N GLU A 82 -12.80 -5.56 7.82
CA GLU A 82 -12.85 -5.13 6.42
C GLU A 82 -11.44 -4.91 5.84
N GLY A 83 -10.41 -4.87 6.69
CA GLY A 83 -9.02 -4.68 6.35
C GLY A 83 -8.22 -5.98 6.28
N ILE A 84 -6.91 -5.82 6.36
CA ILE A 84 -5.94 -6.91 6.29
C ILE A 84 -4.78 -6.59 7.23
N ARG A 85 -4.28 -7.62 7.90
CA ARG A 85 -3.05 -7.57 8.68
C ARG A 85 -2.04 -8.61 8.23
N THR A 86 -0.78 -8.38 8.52
CA THR A 86 0.26 -9.41 8.43
C THR A 86 0.23 -10.29 9.68
N GLN A 87 0.62 -11.54 9.51
CA GLN A 87 0.78 -12.51 10.60
C GLN A 87 2.03 -13.34 10.30
N ALA A 88 2.73 -13.81 11.34
CA ALA A 88 3.82 -14.74 11.15
C ALA A 88 3.31 -16.03 10.48
N PHE A 89 4.02 -16.51 9.46
CA PHE A 89 3.77 -17.81 8.85
C PHE A 89 4.13 -18.94 9.83
N ASP A 90 5.27 -18.80 10.48
CA ASP A 90 5.76 -19.70 11.54
C ASP A 90 6.08 -18.85 12.78
N ALA A 91 5.21 -18.91 13.77
CA ALA A 91 5.36 -18.11 14.99
C ALA A 91 6.66 -18.41 15.76
N ALA A 92 7.18 -19.64 15.67
CA ALA A 92 8.43 -20.02 16.34
C ALA A 92 9.67 -19.34 15.71
N LYS A 93 9.57 -18.87 14.47
CA LYS A 93 10.65 -18.19 13.75
C LYS A 93 10.54 -16.67 13.78
N LEU A 94 9.52 -16.11 14.44
CA LEU A 94 9.36 -14.66 14.57
C LEU A 94 10.30 -14.14 15.65
N THR A 95 11.36 -13.45 15.25
CA THR A 95 12.37 -12.89 16.17
C THR A 95 12.03 -11.48 16.61
N ASP A 96 11.56 -10.63 15.68
CA ASP A 96 11.15 -9.25 15.94
C ASP A 96 9.89 -8.90 15.15
N PRO A 97 8.76 -8.65 15.80
CA PRO A 97 7.51 -8.29 15.14
C PRO A 97 7.43 -6.83 14.69
N SER A 98 8.27 -5.93 15.20
CA SER A 98 8.07 -4.47 15.13
C SER A 98 7.90 -3.90 13.71
N LEU A 99 8.68 -4.39 12.73
CA LEU A 99 8.58 -3.97 11.32
C LEU A 99 7.96 -5.05 10.41
N VAL A 100 7.48 -6.15 11.01
CA VAL A 100 6.99 -7.32 10.28
C VAL A 100 5.48 -7.47 10.43
N ILE A 101 4.94 -7.22 11.63
CA ILE A 101 3.53 -7.40 11.95
C ILE A 101 2.84 -6.05 12.04
N TYR A 102 1.93 -5.79 11.11
CA TYR A 102 1.13 -4.56 11.01
C TYR A 102 -0.13 -4.81 10.16
N ALA A 103 -1.03 -3.84 10.12
CA ALA A 103 -2.18 -3.87 9.23
C ALA A 103 -1.84 -3.07 7.94
N PRO A 104 -1.49 -3.69 6.80
CA PRO A 104 -1.23 -2.96 5.57
C PRO A 104 -2.48 -2.29 5.00
N VAL A 105 -3.68 -2.76 5.36
CA VAL A 105 -4.94 -2.16 4.90
C VAL A 105 -5.92 -2.01 6.06
N ARG A 106 -6.47 -0.81 6.19
CA ARG A 106 -7.61 -0.51 7.06
C ARG A 106 -8.69 0.24 6.32
N VAL A 107 -9.94 0.06 6.73
CA VAL A 107 -11.10 0.76 6.20
C VAL A 107 -11.68 1.66 7.29
N LEU A 108 -11.93 2.92 6.97
CA LEU A 108 -12.58 3.91 7.82
C LEU A 108 -13.75 4.54 7.06
N GLY A 109 -14.95 4.03 7.25
CA GLY A 109 -16.13 4.45 6.52
C GLY A 109 -15.94 4.27 4.99
N ASN A 110 -15.99 5.37 4.26
CA ASN A 110 -15.80 5.37 2.80
C ASN A 110 -14.33 5.48 2.34
N LYS A 111 -13.38 5.32 3.27
CA LYS A 111 -11.94 5.45 3.03
C LYS A 111 -11.26 4.11 3.17
N THR A 112 -10.38 3.77 2.22
CA THR A 112 -9.47 2.62 2.32
C THR A 112 -8.05 3.15 2.42
N ILE A 113 -7.36 2.82 3.51
CA ILE A 113 -5.98 3.19 3.78
C ILE A 113 -5.10 1.99 3.48
N VAL A 114 -4.00 2.18 2.74
CA VAL A 114 -3.03 1.14 2.42
C VAL A 114 -1.62 1.66 2.65
N THR A 115 -0.77 0.88 3.34
CA THR A 115 0.62 1.26 3.60
C THR A 115 1.56 0.05 3.62
N ASN A 116 2.86 0.35 3.64
CA ASN A 116 3.91 -0.68 3.77
C ASN A 116 4.39 -0.90 5.21
N GLY A 117 3.68 -0.40 6.22
CA GLY A 117 4.10 -0.52 7.61
C GLY A 117 3.02 -0.11 8.62
N ASP A 118 3.43 0.07 9.86
CA ASP A 118 2.57 0.40 11.00
C ASP A 118 1.95 1.82 10.94
N GLN A 119 2.39 2.67 10.03
CA GLN A 119 1.78 3.99 9.82
C GLN A 119 0.32 3.92 9.33
N THR A 120 -0.18 2.76 8.93
CA THR A 120 -1.61 2.55 8.65
C THR A 120 -2.46 2.94 9.86
N ASP A 121 -2.06 2.50 11.05
CA ASP A 121 -2.75 2.79 12.30
C ASP A 121 -2.69 4.29 12.62
N THR A 122 -1.53 4.92 12.40
CA THR A 122 -1.36 6.36 12.58
C THR A 122 -2.29 7.17 11.67
N ILE A 123 -2.43 6.77 10.41
CA ILE A 123 -3.35 7.42 9.46
C ILE A 123 -4.80 7.18 9.88
N TYR A 124 -5.15 5.94 10.20
CA TYR A 124 -6.49 5.56 10.64
C TYR A 124 -6.94 6.39 11.86
N GLU A 125 -6.14 6.40 12.92
CA GLU A 125 -6.43 7.14 14.15
C GLU A 125 -6.45 8.65 13.94
N GLY A 126 -5.55 9.20 13.14
CA GLY A 126 -5.51 10.62 12.83
C GLY A 126 -6.78 11.04 12.07
N MET A 127 -7.18 10.29 11.06
CA MET A 127 -8.38 10.59 10.28
C MET A 127 -9.68 10.34 11.06
N ASP A 128 -9.72 9.39 11.97
CA ASP A 128 -10.83 9.20 12.90
C ASP A 128 -11.01 10.42 13.82
N ARG A 129 -9.91 11.10 14.15
CA ARG A 129 -9.88 12.38 14.86
C ARG A 129 -10.01 13.61 13.95
N GLN A 130 -10.52 13.44 12.72
CA GLN A 130 -10.76 14.51 11.75
C GLN A 130 -9.48 15.21 11.20
N MET A 131 -8.31 14.61 11.34
CA MET A 131 -7.10 15.09 10.68
C MET A 131 -7.14 14.74 9.18
N THR A 132 -6.43 15.51 8.35
CA THR A 132 -6.20 15.12 6.95
C THR A 132 -5.20 13.96 6.86
N PHE A 133 -5.10 13.33 5.69
CA PHE A 133 -4.11 12.29 5.40
C PHE A 133 -2.68 12.78 5.68
N GLU A 134 -2.34 13.98 5.20
CA GLU A 134 -1.02 14.58 5.39
C GLU A 134 -0.76 14.96 6.85
N GLN A 135 -1.77 15.49 7.54
CA GLN A 135 -1.65 15.82 8.96
C GLN A 135 -1.40 14.58 9.81
N SER A 136 -2.10 13.48 9.50
CA SER A 136 -1.92 12.20 10.18
C SER A 136 -0.49 11.65 10.04
N LEU A 137 0.16 11.90 8.91
CA LEU A 137 1.53 11.46 8.65
C LEU A 137 2.62 12.37 9.22
N ARG A 138 2.29 13.53 9.81
CA ARG A 138 3.31 14.48 10.31
C ARG A 138 4.19 13.92 11.43
N SER A 139 3.65 13.02 12.24
CA SER A 139 4.39 12.35 13.33
C SER A 139 5.26 11.17 12.86
N ARG A 140 5.23 10.84 11.57
CA ARG A 140 5.95 9.69 11.02
C ARG A 140 7.07 10.15 10.09
N GLU A 141 8.10 9.33 10.00
CA GLU A 141 9.22 9.46 9.09
C GLU A 141 9.44 8.14 8.34
N PHE A 142 10.54 7.95 7.65
CA PHE A 142 10.96 6.66 7.12
C PHE A 142 11.18 5.61 8.23
N GLU A 143 11.39 4.35 7.89
CA GLU A 143 11.63 3.29 8.88
C GLU A 143 13.01 3.50 9.56
N PRO A 144 13.13 3.24 10.87
CA PRO A 144 14.39 3.39 11.61
C PRO A 144 15.33 2.19 11.41
N ASP A 145 15.42 1.69 10.18
CA ASP A 145 16.18 0.50 9.79
C ASP A 145 17.53 0.86 9.14
N GLY A 146 18.28 1.74 9.75
CA GLY A 146 19.62 2.12 9.25
C GLY A 146 20.49 0.90 8.89
N PRO A 147 21.27 0.97 7.81
CA PRO A 147 21.50 2.11 6.93
C PRO A 147 20.48 2.28 5.78
N ASN A 148 19.44 1.45 5.72
CA ASN A 148 18.50 1.46 4.59
C ASN A 148 17.55 2.66 4.64
N TYR A 149 17.12 3.05 5.85
CA TYR A 149 16.09 4.09 6.05
C TYR A 149 14.93 3.90 5.09
N THR A 150 14.33 2.69 5.15
CA THR A 150 13.30 2.25 4.20
C THR A 150 12.16 3.25 4.12
N PRO A 151 11.83 3.76 2.93
CA PRO A 151 10.74 4.71 2.79
C PRO A 151 9.40 4.15 3.26
N ARG A 152 8.63 4.96 3.96
CA ARG A 152 7.22 4.66 4.24
C ARG A 152 6.39 5.15 3.07
N ILE A 153 5.71 4.24 2.43
CA ILE A 153 4.75 4.54 1.37
C ILE A 153 3.33 4.32 1.90
N SER A 154 2.44 5.22 1.55
CA SER A 154 1.06 5.21 2.02
C SER A 154 0.13 5.62 0.91
N GLY A 155 -1.09 5.10 0.91
CA GLY A 155 -2.15 5.49 0.00
C GLY A 155 -3.48 5.54 0.72
N ILE A 156 -4.36 6.38 0.24
CA ILE A 156 -5.74 6.49 0.68
C ILE A 156 -6.67 6.62 -0.53
N MET A 157 -7.74 5.83 -0.54
CA MET A 157 -8.83 5.94 -1.51
C MET A 157 -10.07 6.50 -0.81
N HIS A 158 -10.76 7.41 -1.47
CA HIS A 158 -12.07 7.92 -1.09
C HIS A 158 -13.10 7.54 -2.13
N ILE A 159 -14.20 6.93 -1.71
CA ILE A 159 -15.34 6.58 -2.56
C ILE A 159 -16.59 7.23 -1.97
N GLU A 160 -17.09 8.26 -2.62
CA GLU A 160 -18.26 9.00 -2.13
C GLU A 160 -19.21 9.34 -3.28
N ASN A 161 -20.49 9.03 -3.13
CA ASN A 161 -21.55 9.32 -4.10
C ASN A 161 -21.21 8.92 -5.56
N GLY A 162 -20.45 7.82 -5.72
CA GLY A 162 -19.99 7.36 -7.03
C GLY A 162 -18.76 8.09 -7.58
N ALA A 163 -18.28 9.13 -6.91
CA ALA A 163 -16.97 9.72 -7.15
C ALA A 163 -15.88 8.88 -6.51
N TYR A 164 -14.69 8.95 -7.10
CA TYR A 164 -13.51 8.23 -6.61
C TYR A 164 -12.29 9.12 -6.78
N ASN A 165 -11.57 9.31 -5.70
CA ASN A 165 -10.26 9.95 -5.71
C ASN A 165 -9.29 9.19 -4.79
N TYR A 166 -8.01 9.46 -4.91
CA TYR A 166 -7.00 8.89 -4.03
C TYR A 166 -5.79 9.82 -3.89
N ALA A 167 -5.05 9.62 -2.81
CA ALA A 167 -3.76 10.25 -2.61
C ALA A 167 -2.72 9.19 -2.24
N MET A 168 -1.46 9.46 -2.60
CA MET A 168 -0.31 8.63 -2.27
C MET A 168 0.78 9.49 -1.62
N SER A 169 1.47 8.94 -0.63
CA SER A 169 2.54 9.64 0.08
C SER A 169 3.80 8.79 0.19
N ILE A 170 4.94 9.46 0.14
CA ILE A 170 6.26 8.88 0.40
C ILE A 170 6.96 9.71 1.47
N LEU A 171 7.38 9.05 2.56
CA LEU A 171 8.28 9.59 3.58
C LEU A 171 9.61 8.90 3.42
N LYS A 172 10.66 9.61 3.07
CA LYS A 172 11.99 9.03 2.82
C LYS A 172 13.10 9.90 3.41
N SER A 173 14.24 9.29 3.71
CA SER A 173 15.45 10.04 4.08
C SER A 173 15.91 10.93 2.94
N ASN A 174 16.46 12.09 3.27
CA ASN A 174 17.11 12.95 2.28
C ASN A 174 18.53 12.43 2.00
N ASN A 175 18.69 11.68 0.92
CA ASN A 175 19.96 11.07 0.50
C ASN A 175 20.64 10.21 1.59
N GLY A 176 19.85 9.46 2.36
CA GLY A 176 20.36 8.61 3.45
C GLY A 176 20.69 9.34 4.74
N ASN A 177 20.39 10.65 4.85
CA ASN A 177 20.55 11.39 6.10
C ASN A 177 19.46 10.98 7.10
N PRO A 178 19.83 10.42 8.29
CA PRO A 178 18.87 10.00 9.30
C PRO A 178 18.09 11.15 9.94
N ASP A 179 18.63 12.37 9.89
CA ASP A 179 18.05 13.54 10.56
C ASP A 179 17.17 14.38 9.64
N ALA A 180 16.96 13.92 8.38
CA ALA A 180 16.19 14.69 7.39
C ALA A 180 15.19 13.81 6.65
N CYS A 181 13.90 14.09 6.82
CA CYS A 181 12.80 13.42 6.14
C CYS A 181 12.20 14.28 5.03
N CYS A 182 12.25 13.77 3.81
CA CYS A 182 11.49 14.29 2.68
C CYS A 182 10.07 13.72 2.70
N ARG A 183 9.07 14.60 2.52
CA ARG A 183 7.64 14.27 2.55
C ARG A 183 7.00 14.67 1.23
N TYR A 184 6.46 13.72 0.50
CA TYR A 184 5.77 13.95 -0.75
C TYR A 184 4.35 13.41 -0.66
N THR A 185 3.39 14.15 -1.18
CA THR A 185 2.01 13.70 -1.37
C THR A 185 1.57 14.03 -2.79
N PHE A 186 0.94 13.04 -3.43
CA PHE A 186 0.41 13.12 -4.79
C PHE A 186 -1.10 12.85 -4.70
N ALA A 187 -1.91 13.77 -5.17
CA ALA A 187 -3.37 13.64 -5.19
C ALA A 187 -3.85 13.40 -6.62
N TYR A 188 -4.79 12.50 -6.77
CA TYR A 188 -5.37 12.09 -8.06
C TYR A 188 -6.88 12.20 -7.98
N GLU A 189 -7.43 13.16 -8.69
CA GLU A 189 -8.86 13.39 -8.79
C GLU A 189 -9.42 12.77 -10.08
N ASN A 190 -10.60 12.19 -9.99
CA ASN A 190 -11.30 11.62 -11.15
C ASN A 190 -10.44 10.66 -11.99
N PRO A 191 -9.82 9.62 -11.41
CA PRO A 191 -8.95 8.71 -12.15
C PRO A 191 -9.70 8.03 -13.29
N ARG A 192 -9.01 7.91 -14.42
CA ARG A 192 -9.58 7.29 -15.62
C ARG A 192 -9.66 5.76 -15.49
N SER A 193 -10.61 5.18 -16.21
CA SER A 193 -10.73 3.73 -16.28
C SER A 193 -9.50 3.10 -16.89
N GLY A 194 -8.97 2.07 -16.24
CA GLY A 194 -7.75 1.36 -16.64
C GLY A 194 -6.44 2.07 -16.29
N GLU A 195 -6.50 3.16 -15.52
CA GLU A 195 -5.31 3.88 -15.05
C GLU A 195 -5.10 3.71 -13.54
N GLY A 196 -3.84 3.73 -13.11
CA GLY A 196 -3.41 3.68 -11.72
C GLY A 196 -1.95 4.09 -11.58
N HIS A 197 -1.54 4.28 -10.34
CA HIS A 197 -0.19 4.69 -9.96
C HIS A 197 0.34 3.78 -8.86
#